data_71b6863ee7a549f20ac8f19a6f4f7c28
#
_entry.id   71b6863ee7a549f20ac8f19a6f4f7c28
#
_cell.length_a   1.000
_cell.length_b   1.000
_cell.length_c   1.000
_cell.angle_alpha   90.00
_cell.angle_beta   90.00
_cell.angle_gamma   90.00
#
_symmetry.space_group_name_H-M   'P 1'
#
loop_
_entity.id
_entity.type
_entity.pdbx_description
1 polymer ?
#
loop_
_entity_poly.entity_id
_entity_poly.type
_entity_poly.pdbx_seq_one_letter_code
_entity_poly.pdbx_strand_id
1 'polypeptide(L)'
;GKKVIFGGISTMLHAEETMLYADSVFLGEVEGRLAAVFEDFRKNELKKVYNFLTNPPDMSLIGPARRDILKEDLYYHKGFRMVDLFHASRGCVYDCYPCAVRYLGGRGFRPRPIDRVVEELSQMENNRLFIVDNSLALDTSWEKDLFRAMIPLKKKWVSHTIEDKDEVLDLAAQAGAWYVYQAVFDRSDYIRNRIKQYHDYGIGVEGTILLGLDNQTEDDIKRLIDFLIEINLDLAEFTVLAPFPHTKAYSDLLKQGRIFDHDWDHYNAGKVVYHPKHMTAGRLQELYHYAWDTFYKDEPQTQKMFNLLATVIQREQEDGTYKQRRRDLLDQSFGKNINEVA
;
A
#
# COMPACT_ATOMS: atom_id res chain seq x y z
N GLY A 1 6.30 23.95 29.12
CA GLY A 1 5.50 23.51 27.98
C GLY A 1 5.35 22.00 27.98
N LYS A 2 4.52 21.45 27.13
CA LYS A 2 4.41 19.99 26.93
C LYS A 2 5.56 19.51 26.07
N LYS A 3 6.09 18.32 26.34
CA LYS A 3 7.11 17.69 25.51
C LYS A 3 6.46 17.05 24.26
N VAL A 4 7.12 17.19 23.13
CA VAL A 4 6.68 16.66 21.84
C VAL A 4 7.67 15.61 21.34
N ILE A 5 7.15 14.42 21.05
CA ILE A 5 7.92 13.34 20.44
C ILE A 5 7.31 13.04 19.07
N PHE A 6 8.11 13.10 18.01
CA PHE A 6 7.70 12.71 16.67
C PHE A 6 8.23 11.34 16.29
N GLY A 7 7.45 10.59 15.52
CA GLY A 7 7.80 9.31 14.95
C GLY A 7 7.02 9.07 13.65
N GLY A 8 7.16 7.87 13.09
CA GLY A 8 6.51 7.48 11.85
C GLY A 8 7.35 7.77 10.60
N ILE A 9 6.78 7.48 9.42
CA ILE A 9 7.49 7.47 8.14
C ILE A 9 8.16 8.82 7.84
N SER A 10 7.45 9.93 7.98
CA SER A 10 7.99 11.26 7.70
C SER A 10 9.20 11.57 8.58
N THR A 11 9.12 11.29 9.89
CA THR A 11 10.24 11.46 10.82
C THR A 11 11.44 10.58 10.44
N MET A 12 11.22 9.34 10.01
CA MET A 12 12.30 8.46 9.56
C MET A 12 13.00 8.99 8.31
N LEU A 13 12.25 9.57 7.37
CA LEU A 13 12.80 10.12 6.15
C LEU A 13 13.50 11.48 6.35
N HIS A 14 13.04 12.29 7.35
CA HIS A 14 13.47 13.67 7.56
C HIS A 14 13.85 13.93 9.03
N ALA A 15 14.63 13.02 9.63
CA ALA A 15 14.93 13.06 11.07
C ALA A 15 15.60 14.38 11.52
N GLU A 16 16.55 14.90 10.73
CA GLU A 16 17.27 16.14 11.05
C GLU A 16 16.35 17.35 11.04
N GLU A 17 15.49 17.46 10.04
CA GLU A 17 14.48 18.52 9.94
C GLU A 17 13.47 18.41 11.10
N THR A 18 12.95 17.21 11.33
CA THR A 18 11.97 16.96 12.40
C THR A 18 12.52 17.33 13.79
N MET A 19 13.82 17.10 14.03
CA MET A 19 14.46 17.46 15.30
C MET A 19 14.46 18.97 15.61
N LEU A 20 14.22 19.84 14.61
CA LEU A 20 14.08 21.27 14.84
C LEU A 20 12.77 21.63 15.55
N TYR A 21 11.73 20.79 15.38
CA TYR A 21 10.38 21.04 15.84
C TYR A 21 9.93 20.12 16.98
N ALA A 22 10.76 19.15 17.39
CA ALA A 22 10.45 18.17 18.42
C ALA A 22 11.45 18.21 19.58
N ASP A 23 10.99 17.85 20.80
CA ASP A 23 11.88 17.59 21.93
C ASP A 23 12.65 16.28 21.72
N SER A 24 12.03 15.30 21.06
CA SER A 24 12.60 13.99 20.75
C SER A 24 12.06 13.44 19.43
N VAL A 25 12.86 12.62 18.76
CA VAL A 25 12.41 11.84 17.59
C VAL A 25 12.59 10.36 17.84
N PHE A 26 11.62 9.57 17.34
CA PHE A 26 11.63 8.12 17.38
C PHE A 26 11.75 7.55 15.97
N LEU A 27 12.81 6.82 15.68
CA LEU A 27 13.13 6.23 14.38
C LEU A 27 13.01 4.71 14.48
N GLY A 28 12.14 4.12 13.68
CA GLY A 28 11.88 2.69 13.62
C GLY A 28 10.52 2.30 14.20
N GLU A 29 10.35 1.01 14.50
CA GLU A 29 9.10 0.44 14.98
C GLU A 29 9.02 0.55 16.52
N VAL A 30 7.82 0.81 17.03
CA VAL A 30 7.62 1.20 18.45
C VAL A 30 7.35 0.02 19.38
N GLU A 31 7.02 -1.14 18.86
CA GLU A 31 6.61 -2.30 19.63
C GLU A 31 7.71 -2.72 20.61
N GLY A 32 7.31 -2.91 21.86
CA GLY A 32 8.20 -3.26 22.97
C GLY A 32 9.14 -2.15 23.47
N ARG A 33 9.05 -0.91 22.93
CA ARG A 33 10.03 0.18 23.20
C ARG A 33 9.45 1.43 23.80
N LEU A 34 8.16 1.71 23.60
CA LEU A 34 7.52 2.92 24.12
C LEU A 34 7.59 3.02 25.64
N ALA A 35 7.55 1.90 26.36
CA ALA A 35 7.64 1.90 27.82
C ALA A 35 8.94 2.55 28.30
N ALA A 36 10.08 2.26 27.66
CA ALA A 36 11.37 2.86 28.01
C ALA A 36 11.40 4.37 27.71
N VAL A 37 10.79 4.80 26.60
CA VAL A 37 10.68 6.24 26.26
C VAL A 37 9.85 6.98 27.29
N PHE A 38 8.72 6.41 27.75
CA PHE A 38 7.89 7.00 28.79
C PHE A 38 8.59 7.03 30.15
N GLU A 39 9.44 6.04 30.45
CA GLU A 39 10.24 6.03 31.67
C GLU A 39 11.31 7.14 31.64
N ASP A 40 12.04 7.30 30.54
CA ASP A 40 12.99 8.41 30.37
C ASP A 40 12.25 9.77 30.48
N PHE A 41 11.05 9.88 29.92
CA PHE A 41 10.22 11.08 30.07
C PHE A 41 9.86 11.37 31.54
N ARG A 42 9.44 10.35 32.32
CA ARG A 42 9.08 10.52 33.73
C ARG A 42 10.27 10.96 34.57
N LYS A 43 11.47 10.49 34.24
CA LYS A 43 12.73 10.87 34.89
C LYS A 43 13.29 12.20 34.45
N ASN A 44 12.65 12.86 33.47
CA ASN A 44 13.15 14.06 32.80
C ASN A 44 14.50 13.83 32.06
N GLU A 45 14.71 12.61 31.58
CA GLU A 45 15.92 12.14 30.87
C GLU A 45 15.64 11.83 29.38
N LEU A 46 14.61 12.47 28.82
CA LEU A 46 14.20 12.23 27.44
C LEU A 46 15.37 12.48 26.48
N LYS A 47 15.73 11.44 25.70
CA LYS A 47 16.80 11.53 24.70
C LYS A 47 16.33 12.32 23.49
N LYS A 48 17.23 13.03 22.83
CA LYS A 48 16.90 13.76 21.60
C LYS A 48 16.51 12.81 20.47
N VAL A 49 17.12 11.62 20.38
CA VAL A 49 16.88 10.61 19.36
C VAL A 49 16.79 9.22 19.97
N TYR A 50 15.71 8.51 19.66
CA TYR A 50 15.57 7.07 19.86
C TYR A 50 15.67 6.40 18.48
N ASN A 51 16.79 5.75 18.17
CA ASN A 51 17.02 5.15 16.87
C ASN A 51 17.03 3.62 16.93
N PHE A 52 16.06 2.99 16.30
CA PHE A 52 15.88 1.56 16.21
C PHE A 52 15.74 1.05 14.76
N LEU A 53 16.11 1.84 13.76
CA LEU A 53 16.00 1.48 12.34
C LEU A 53 16.71 0.16 12.01
N THR A 54 17.83 -0.13 12.64
CA THR A 54 18.63 -1.34 12.40
C THR A 54 18.31 -2.49 13.36
N ASN A 55 17.40 -2.27 14.30
CA ASN A 55 17.00 -3.26 15.30
C ASN A 55 15.47 -3.34 15.38
N PRO A 56 14.79 -3.95 14.40
CA PRO A 56 13.34 -4.10 14.42
C PRO A 56 12.87 -5.03 15.56
N PRO A 57 11.64 -4.89 16.06
CA PRO A 57 11.11 -5.76 17.10
C PRO A 57 10.85 -7.18 16.58
N ASP A 58 10.75 -8.12 17.53
CA ASP A 58 10.20 -9.44 17.27
C ASP A 58 8.72 -9.32 16.88
N MET A 59 8.33 -9.98 15.78
CA MET A 59 6.97 -9.93 15.26
C MET A 59 5.94 -10.63 16.18
N SER A 60 6.39 -11.48 17.12
CA SER A 60 5.54 -12.06 18.16
C SER A 60 5.03 -11.05 19.18
N LEU A 61 5.69 -9.87 19.30
CA LEU A 61 5.26 -8.78 20.17
C LEU A 61 4.10 -7.96 19.60
N ILE A 62 3.73 -8.19 18.33
CA ILE A 62 2.65 -7.46 17.68
C ILE A 62 1.32 -8.10 18.05
N GLY A 63 0.59 -7.42 18.93
CA GLY A 63 -0.77 -7.78 19.30
C GLY A 63 -1.82 -7.28 18.30
N PRO A 64 -3.09 -7.67 18.49
CA PRO A 64 -4.21 -7.14 17.70
C PRO A 64 -4.32 -5.62 17.79
N ALA A 65 -4.63 -4.98 16.67
CA ALA A 65 -4.82 -3.54 16.65
C ALA A 65 -6.10 -3.13 17.40
N ARG A 66 -6.04 -2.00 18.13
CA ARG A 66 -7.16 -1.44 18.89
C ARG A 66 -8.20 -0.78 17.97
N ARG A 67 -8.96 -1.61 17.23
CA ARG A 67 -10.02 -1.14 16.32
C ARG A 67 -11.26 -0.64 17.04
N ASP A 68 -11.43 -1.03 18.30
CA ASP A 68 -12.51 -0.58 19.19
C ASP A 68 -12.55 0.93 19.45
N ILE A 69 -11.44 1.64 19.21
CA ILE A 69 -11.36 3.11 19.34
C ILE A 69 -11.81 3.83 18.07
N LEU A 70 -12.05 3.12 16.96
CA LEU A 70 -12.46 3.70 15.71
C LEU A 70 -13.96 4.03 15.72
N LYS A 71 -14.33 5.15 15.10
CA LYS A 71 -15.73 5.49 14.86
C LYS A 71 -16.18 4.75 13.59
N GLU A 72 -16.84 3.63 13.77
CA GLU A 72 -17.19 2.70 12.68
C GLU A 72 -17.90 3.39 11.50
N ASP A 73 -18.84 4.29 11.78
CA ASP A 73 -19.63 4.99 10.76
C ASP A 73 -18.78 5.80 9.76
N LEU A 74 -17.56 6.19 10.12
CA LEU A 74 -16.64 6.90 9.23
C LEU A 74 -16.01 5.98 8.17
N TYR A 75 -16.12 4.67 8.31
CA TYR A 75 -15.51 3.67 7.42
C TYR A 75 -16.51 3.03 6.46
N TYR A 76 -17.62 3.73 6.20
CA TYR A 76 -18.59 3.35 5.19
C TYR A 76 -18.53 4.28 3.98
N HIS A 77 -18.60 3.71 2.79
CA HIS A 77 -18.78 4.43 1.54
C HIS A 77 -20.03 3.95 0.84
N LYS A 78 -20.96 4.87 0.54
CA LYS A 78 -22.27 4.52 -0.07
C LYS A 78 -23.00 3.38 0.67
N GLY A 79 -22.90 3.37 2.00
CA GLY A 79 -23.52 2.38 2.86
C GLY A 79 -22.83 1.02 2.93
N PHE A 80 -21.71 0.82 2.22
CA PHE A 80 -20.87 -0.39 2.35
C PHE A 80 -19.70 -0.11 3.29
N ARG A 81 -19.47 -1.03 4.23
CA ARG A 81 -18.24 -1.00 5.03
C ARG A 81 -17.05 -1.26 4.12
N MET A 82 -16.04 -0.38 4.22
CA MET A 82 -14.80 -0.51 3.48
C MET A 82 -13.90 -1.59 4.11
N VAL A 83 -12.70 -1.77 3.57
CA VAL A 83 -11.74 -2.75 4.09
C VAL A 83 -11.15 -2.31 5.43
N ASP A 84 -10.89 -3.26 6.33
CA ASP A 84 -10.04 -3.03 7.49
C ASP A 84 -8.59 -3.34 7.14
N LEU A 85 -7.67 -2.51 7.64
CA LEU A 85 -6.24 -2.71 7.41
C LEU A 85 -5.68 -3.79 8.36
N PHE A 86 -4.82 -4.63 7.82
CA PHE A 86 -4.19 -5.72 8.54
C PHE A 86 -2.79 -5.98 7.97
N HIS A 87 -1.83 -6.43 8.76
CA HIS A 87 -0.56 -6.91 8.26
C HIS A 87 -0.19 -8.26 8.87
N ALA A 88 0.30 -9.17 8.05
CA ALA A 88 0.78 -10.48 8.44
C ALA A 88 2.32 -10.55 8.52
N SER A 89 3.01 -9.62 7.85
CA SER A 89 4.47 -9.52 7.85
C SER A 89 4.94 -8.07 7.74
N ARG A 90 6.22 -7.84 7.94
CA ARG A 90 6.91 -6.56 7.71
C ARG A 90 8.26 -6.78 7.03
N GLY A 91 8.74 -5.72 6.36
CA GLY A 91 10.02 -5.69 5.68
C GLY A 91 9.99 -6.34 4.31
N CYS A 92 11.10 -6.19 3.58
CA CYS A 92 11.24 -6.73 2.23
C CYS A 92 12.71 -7.08 1.96
N VAL A 93 12.94 -8.19 1.26
CA VAL A 93 14.30 -8.62 0.88
C VAL A 93 14.82 -7.88 -0.34
N TYR A 94 13.92 -7.35 -1.16
CA TYR A 94 14.27 -6.69 -2.42
C TYR A 94 14.82 -5.28 -2.20
N ASP A 95 15.61 -4.82 -3.15
CA ASP A 95 16.16 -3.46 -3.24
C ASP A 95 15.69 -2.79 -4.53
N CYS A 96 14.38 -2.77 -4.73
CA CYS A 96 13.76 -2.26 -5.94
C CYS A 96 13.95 -0.74 -6.06
N TYR A 97 14.33 -0.29 -7.26
CA TYR A 97 14.33 1.14 -7.59
C TYR A 97 12.88 1.58 -7.93
N PRO A 98 12.36 2.65 -7.36
CA PRO A 98 12.89 3.62 -6.37
C PRO A 98 12.39 3.39 -4.93
N CYS A 99 12.04 2.16 -4.56
CA CYS A 99 11.30 1.83 -3.35
C CYS A 99 12.02 2.22 -2.05
N ALA A 100 11.29 2.84 -1.11
CA ALA A 100 11.81 3.22 0.21
C ALA A 100 11.61 2.14 1.29
N VAL A 101 10.90 1.05 1.01
CA VAL A 101 10.51 0.02 1.99
C VAL A 101 11.72 -0.57 2.70
N ARG A 102 12.82 -0.81 1.97
CA ARG A 102 14.04 -1.36 2.56
C ARG A 102 14.63 -0.47 3.68
N TYR A 103 14.46 0.83 3.57
CA TYR A 103 14.87 1.78 4.59
C TYR A 103 13.85 1.85 5.73
N LEU A 104 12.57 1.92 5.40
CA LEU A 104 11.48 2.15 6.34
C LEU A 104 11.05 0.89 7.10
N GLY A 105 10.90 -0.24 6.40
CA GLY A 105 10.40 -1.50 6.93
C GLY A 105 11.49 -2.50 7.35
N GLY A 106 12.76 -2.12 7.20
CA GLY A 106 13.89 -2.98 7.48
C GLY A 106 14.24 -3.96 6.35
N ARG A 107 15.47 -4.46 6.43
CA ARG A 107 16.00 -5.44 5.47
C ARG A 107 15.64 -6.84 5.93
N GLY A 108 14.89 -7.55 5.12
CA GLY A 108 14.50 -8.92 5.38
C GLY A 108 12.99 -9.08 5.60
N PHE A 109 12.53 -10.27 5.35
CA PHE A 109 11.16 -10.65 5.56
C PHE A 109 10.96 -11.07 7.02
N ARG A 110 9.98 -10.49 7.68
CA ARG A 110 9.68 -10.74 9.09
C ARG A 110 8.19 -11.09 9.24
N PRO A 111 7.84 -12.39 9.12
CA PRO A 111 6.46 -12.84 9.27
C PRO A 111 6.03 -12.82 10.73
N ARG A 112 4.74 -12.60 10.96
CA ARG A 112 4.09 -12.87 12.25
C ARG A 112 3.86 -14.37 12.41
N PRO A 113 3.84 -14.91 13.63
CA PRO A 113 3.35 -16.26 13.89
C PRO A 113 1.92 -16.43 13.35
N ILE A 114 1.66 -17.48 12.59
CA ILE A 114 0.37 -17.70 11.90
C ILE A 114 -0.79 -17.81 12.89
N ASP A 115 -0.59 -18.43 14.04
CA ASP A 115 -1.59 -18.50 15.11
C ASP A 115 -2.02 -17.11 15.60
N ARG A 116 -1.08 -16.15 15.72
CA ARG A 116 -1.37 -14.77 16.09
C ARG A 116 -2.13 -14.01 14.99
N VAL A 117 -1.79 -14.30 13.73
CA VAL A 117 -2.52 -13.78 12.57
C VAL A 117 -3.96 -14.26 12.59
N VAL A 118 -4.19 -15.55 12.75
CA VAL A 118 -5.51 -16.17 12.80
C VAL A 118 -6.32 -15.66 14.01
N GLU A 119 -5.69 -15.51 15.17
CA GLU A 119 -6.31 -14.95 16.37
C GLU A 119 -6.88 -13.54 16.09
N GLU A 120 -6.07 -12.65 15.52
CA GLU A 120 -6.51 -11.29 15.19
C GLU A 120 -7.62 -11.29 14.13
N LEU A 121 -7.45 -12.05 13.04
CA LEU A 121 -8.44 -12.12 11.97
C LEU A 121 -9.79 -12.67 12.44
N SER A 122 -9.79 -13.63 13.37
CA SER A 122 -11.02 -14.20 13.92
C SER A 122 -11.79 -13.21 14.80
N GLN A 123 -11.11 -12.25 15.43
CA GLN A 123 -11.71 -11.19 16.24
C GLN A 123 -12.22 -9.99 15.39
N MET A 124 -11.81 -9.88 14.14
CA MET A 124 -12.24 -8.80 13.26
C MET A 124 -13.66 -9.05 12.75
N GLU A 125 -14.58 -8.14 13.05
CA GLU A 125 -15.96 -8.22 12.59
C GLU A 125 -16.13 -8.02 11.09
N ASN A 126 -15.26 -7.18 10.49
CA ASN A 126 -15.27 -6.94 9.05
C ASN A 126 -14.70 -8.15 8.31
N ASN A 127 -15.40 -8.59 7.25
CA ASN A 127 -14.91 -9.68 6.42
C ASN A 127 -13.96 -9.20 5.32
N ARG A 128 -13.95 -7.88 5.02
CA ARG A 128 -13.14 -7.30 3.95
C ARG A 128 -11.88 -6.71 4.53
N LEU A 129 -10.75 -7.13 4.01
CA LEU A 129 -9.42 -6.78 4.52
C LEU A 129 -8.53 -6.23 3.41
N PHE A 130 -7.66 -5.30 3.77
CA PHE A 130 -6.46 -5.01 2.99
C PHE A 130 -5.24 -5.48 3.79
N ILE A 131 -4.57 -6.50 3.30
CA ILE A 131 -3.28 -6.98 3.83
C ILE A 131 -2.20 -6.02 3.32
N VAL A 132 -1.78 -5.08 4.18
CA VAL A 132 -0.88 -3.98 3.83
C VAL A 132 0.60 -4.37 3.89
N ASP A 133 0.90 -5.65 3.78
CA ASP A 133 2.26 -6.17 3.73
C ASP A 133 3.01 -5.61 2.51
N ASN A 134 4.33 -5.43 2.61
CA ASN A 134 5.12 -4.95 1.48
C ASN A 134 5.16 -5.93 0.30
N SER A 135 5.07 -7.22 0.57
CA SER A 135 4.86 -8.32 -0.36
C SER A 135 4.62 -9.59 0.44
N LEU A 136 3.71 -10.43 0.02
CA LEU A 136 3.52 -11.77 0.57
C LEU A 136 4.45 -12.78 -0.10
N ALA A 137 4.85 -12.54 -1.36
CA ALA A 137 5.68 -13.41 -2.18
C ALA A 137 7.18 -13.42 -1.76
N LEU A 138 7.47 -13.52 -0.46
CA LEU A 138 8.84 -13.49 0.05
C LEU A 138 9.28 -14.82 0.69
N ASP A 139 8.32 -15.66 1.09
CA ASP A 139 8.51 -17.02 1.59
C ASP A 139 7.29 -17.87 1.19
N THR A 140 7.44 -18.66 0.13
CA THR A 140 6.36 -19.47 -0.43
C THR A 140 5.76 -20.46 0.58
N SER A 141 6.59 -21.02 1.49
CA SER A 141 6.10 -21.98 2.49
C SER A 141 5.19 -21.30 3.51
N TRP A 142 5.66 -20.20 4.05
CA TRP A 142 4.88 -19.40 5.01
C TRP A 142 3.61 -18.85 4.37
N GLU A 143 3.68 -18.37 3.13
CA GLU A 143 2.53 -17.83 2.39
C GLU A 143 1.43 -18.89 2.20
N LYS A 144 1.82 -20.13 1.81
CA LYS A 144 0.88 -21.25 1.71
C LYS A 144 0.25 -21.60 3.04
N ASP A 145 1.03 -21.61 4.11
CA ASP A 145 0.53 -21.94 5.45
C ASP A 145 -0.41 -20.83 5.97
N LEU A 146 -0.09 -19.56 5.67
CA LEU A 146 -0.98 -18.44 5.95
C LEU A 146 -2.33 -18.60 5.23
N PHE A 147 -2.33 -18.84 3.93
CA PHE A 147 -3.57 -18.97 3.16
C PHE A 147 -4.40 -20.18 3.63
N ARG A 148 -3.77 -21.35 3.88
CA ARG A 148 -4.49 -22.50 4.47
C ARG A 148 -5.17 -22.15 5.79
N ALA A 149 -4.50 -21.40 6.65
CA ALA A 149 -5.04 -20.97 7.93
C ALA A 149 -6.17 -19.92 7.78
N MET A 150 -6.17 -19.14 6.71
CA MET A 150 -7.18 -18.13 6.42
C MET A 150 -8.48 -18.71 5.80
N ILE A 151 -8.42 -19.84 5.08
CA ILE A 151 -9.60 -20.45 4.41
C ILE A 151 -10.83 -20.56 5.34
N PRO A 152 -10.73 -21.14 6.56
CA PRO A 152 -11.90 -21.30 7.43
C PRO A 152 -12.46 -19.97 7.95
N LEU A 153 -11.71 -18.88 7.89
CA LEU A 153 -12.14 -17.57 8.37
C LEU A 153 -13.06 -16.83 7.39
N LYS A 154 -13.16 -17.31 6.14
CA LYS A 154 -14.02 -16.77 5.08
C LYS A 154 -13.83 -15.27 4.83
N LYS A 155 -12.66 -14.72 5.14
CA LYS A 155 -12.33 -13.31 4.87
C LYS A 155 -12.22 -13.09 3.36
N LYS A 156 -12.43 -11.86 2.92
CA LYS A 156 -12.18 -11.39 1.56
C LYS A 156 -11.08 -10.34 1.61
N TRP A 157 -10.02 -10.51 0.87
CA TRP A 157 -8.86 -9.68 1.06
C TRP A 157 -8.21 -9.22 -0.24
N VAL A 158 -7.58 -8.06 -0.14
CA VAL A 158 -6.72 -7.42 -1.11
C VAL A 158 -5.30 -7.45 -0.55
N SER A 159 -4.29 -7.57 -1.38
CA SER A 159 -2.89 -7.43 -0.96
C SER A 159 -2.00 -6.88 -2.08
N HIS A 160 -0.75 -6.59 -1.74
CA HIS A 160 0.30 -6.50 -2.73
C HIS A 160 0.57 -7.87 -3.36
N THR A 161 1.50 -7.92 -4.31
CA THR A 161 1.84 -9.13 -5.09
C THR A 161 2.02 -10.37 -4.21
N ILE A 162 1.43 -11.48 -4.65
CA ILE A 162 1.59 -12.83 -4.11
C ILE A 162 2.44 -13.68 -5.06
N GLU A 163 2.91 -14.86 -4.60
CA GLU A 163 3.71 -15.80 -5.41
C GLU A 163 2.96 -16.24 -6.68
N ASP A 164 3.67 -16.51 -7.76
CA ASP A 164 3.11 -16.83 -9.09
C ASP A 164 2.90 -18.33 -9.38
N LYS A 165 3.08 -19.18 -8.36
CA LYS A 165 2.84 -20.62 -8.49
C LYS A 165 1.36 -20.94 -8.41
N ASP A 166 0.88 -21.81 -9.29
CA ASP A 166 -0.53 -22.21 -9.36
C ASP A 166 -1.07 -22.69 -8.01
N GLU A 167 -0.29 -23.49 -7.25
CA GLU A 167 -0.68 -23.95 -5.91
C GLU A 167 -0.91 -22.79 -4.93
N VAL A 168 -0.13 -21.71 -5.03
CA VAL A 168 -0.28 -20.53 -4.15
C VAL A 168 -1.50 -19.74 -4.57
N LEU A 169 -1.72 -19.55 -5.87
CA LEU A 169 -2.88 -18.84 -6.41
C LEU A 169 -4.20 -19.55 -6.09
N ASP A 170 -4.22 -20.88 -6.17
CA ASP A 170 -5.38 -21.68 -5.76
C ASP A 170 -5.68 -21.51 -4.27
N LEU A 171 -4.68 -21.60 -3.41
CA LEU A 171 -4.84 -21.36 -1.97
C LEU A 171 -5.26 -19.91 -1.67
N ALA A 172 -4.71 -18.92 -2.37
CA ALA A 172 -5.09 -17.52 -2.22
C ALA A 172 -6.57 -17.29 -2.59
N ALA A 173 -7.02 -17.85 -3.71
CA ALA A 173 -8.41 -17.78 -4.14
C ALA A 173 -9.36 -18.43 -3.12
N GLN A 174 -9.03 -19.63 -2.61
CA GLN A 174 -9.78 -20.30 -1.56
C GLN A 174 -9.79 -19.52 -0.24
N ALA A 175 -8.68 -18.86 0.11
CA ALA A 175 -8.55 -17.99 1.28
C ALA A 175 -9.29 -16.66 1.14
N GLY A 176 -9.83 -16.37 -0.06
CA GLY A 176 -10.67 -15.22 -0.34
C GLY A 176 -9.95 -14.02 -0.96
N ALA A 177 -8.82 -14.22 -1.64
CA ALA A 177 -8.22 -13.18 -2.48
C ALA A 177 -9.23 -12.67 -3.49
N TRP A 178 -9.40 -11.37 -3.56
CA TRP A 178 -10.38 -10.80 -4.50
C TRP A 178 -9.67 -9.95 -5.58
N TYR A 179 -8.67 -9.12 -5.19
CA TYR A 179 -7.73 -8.55 -6.14
C TYR A 179 -6.36 -8.29 -5.49
N VAL A 180 -5.35 -8.09 -6.31
CA VAL A 180 -3.97 -7.84 -5.88
C VAL A 180 -3.39 -6.63 -6.61
N TYR A 181 -2.47 -5.92 -5.95
CA TYR A 181 -1.62 -4.93 -6.57
C TYR A 181 -0.45 -5.61 -7.26
N GLN A 182 -0.31 -5.41 -8.57
CA GLN A 182 0.77 -5.95 -9.39
C GLN A 182 1.57 -4.81 -10.02
N ALA A 183 2.86 -4.73 -9.73
CA ALA A 183 3.72 -3.77 -10.40
C ALA A 183 3.87 -4.12 -11.89
N VAL A 184 3.67 -3.13 -12.76
CA VAL A 184 3.78 -3.28 -14.22
C VAL A 184 4.84 -2.31 -14.71
N PHE A 185 6.01 -2.85 -15.09
CA PHE A 185 7.16 -2.04 -15.51
C PHE A 185 7.37 -2.02 -17.02
N ASP A 186 6.84 -3.02 -17.73
CA ASP A 186 7.06 -3.24 -19.15
C ASP A 186 5.86 -3.94 -19.81
N ARG A 187 6.00 -4.24 -21.11
CA ARG A 187 4.99 -4.88 -21.94
C ARG A 187 5.36 -6.32 -22.30
N SER A 188 6.01 -7.01 -21.37
CA SER A 188 6.48 -8.38 -21.58
C SER A 188 5.34 -9.41 -21.57
N ASP A 189 5.59 -10.54 -22.21
CA ASP A 189 4.70 -11.69 -22.13
C ASP A 189 4.60 -12.22 -20.69
N TYR A 190 5.61 -12.02 -19.87
CA TYR A 190 5.54 -12.33 -18.44
C TYR A 190 4.41 -11.58 -17.76
N ILE A 191 4.34 -10.25 -17.92
CA ILE A 191 3.27 -9.43 -17.34
C ILE A 191 1.90 -9.85 -17.89
N ARG A 192 1.79 -10.05 -19.21
CA ARG A 192 0.54 -10.51 -19.84
C ARG A 192 0.06 -11.83 -19.25
N ASN A 193 0.95 -12.83 -19.16
CA ASN A 193 0.63 -14.15 -18.61
C ASN A 193 0.31 -14.06 -17.12
N ARG A 194 1.00 -13.20 -16.39
CA ARG A 194 0.78 -13.00 -14.96
C ARG A 194 -0.61 -12.43 -14.67
N ILE A 195 -1.05 -11.41 -15.41
CA ILE A 195 -2.40 -10.84 -15.29
C ILE A 195 -3.45 -11.90 -15.62
N LYS A 196 -3.26 -12.59 -16.78
CA LYS A 196 -4.15 -13.69 -17.16
C LYS A 196 -4.24 -14.78 -16.09
N GLN A 197 -3.13 -15.17 -15.50
CA GLN A 197 -3.07 -16.20 -14.47
C GLN A 197 -3.90 -15.80 -13.23
N TYR A 198 -3.80 -14.55 -12.76
CA TYR A 198 -4.68 -14.06 -11.69
C TYR A 198 -6.16 -14.16 -12.07
N HIS A 199 -6.53 -13.75 -13.28
CA HIS A 199 -7.90 -13.85 -13.78
C HIS A 199 -8.39 -15.30 -13.86
N ASP A 200 -7.54 -16.25 -14.25
CA ASP A 200 -7.88 -17.68 -14.33
C ASP A 200 -8.27 -18.23 -12.93
N TYR A 201 -7.73 -17.66 -11.84
CA TYR A 201 -8.12 -17.97 -10.45
C TYR A 201 -9.22 -17.05 -9.91
N GLY A 202 -9.79 -16.19 -10.75
CA GLY A 202 -10.83 -15.24 -10.35
C GLY A 202 -10.35 -14.10 -9.45
N ILE A 203 -9.07 -13.79 -9.47
CA ILE A 203 -8.45 -12.69 -8.71
C ILE A 203 -8.29 -11.51 -9.66
N GLY A 204 -8.89 -10.36 -9.32
CA GLY A 204 -8.71 -9.12 -10.06
C GLY A 204 -7.31 -8.53 -9.86
N VAL A 205 -6.91 -7.61 -10.72
CA VAL A 205 -5.57 -6.99 -10.66
C VAL A 205 -5.65 -5.47 -10.76
N GLU A 206 -5.05 -4.79 -9.78
CA GLU A 206 -4.71 -3.39 -9.89
C GLU A 206 -3.23 -3.25 -10.26
N GLY A 207 -2.98 -2.80 -11.50
CA GLY A 207 -1.62 -2.52 -11.94
C GLY A 207 -1.08 -1.26 -11.28
N THR A 208 0.10 -1.32 -10.68
CA THR A 208 0.83 -0.14 -10.22
C THR A 208 1.89 0.25 -11.25
N ILE A 209 1.72 1.42 -11.86
CA ILE A 209 2.49 1.90 -13.00
C ILE A 209 3.31 3.12 -12.60
N LEU A 210 4.64 3.03 -12.72
CA LEU A 210 5.55 4.12 -12.42
C LEU A 210 6.00 4.82 -13.71
N LEU A 211 5.75 6.11 -13.78
CA LEU A 211 6.11 6.97 -14.91
C LEU A 211 7.32 7.85 -14.58
N GLY A 212 8.09 8.18 -15.62
CA GLY A 212 9.21 9.10 -15.52
C GLY A 212 10.55 8.45 -15.20
N LEU A 213 10.68 7.14 -15.37
CA LEU A 213 11.96 6.44 -15.27
C LEU A 213 12.94 6.90 -16.37
N ASP A 214 14.22 6.84 -16.10
CA ASP A 214 15.29 7.29 -17.01
C ASP A 214 15.41 6.49 -18.32
N ASN A 215 14.74 5.37 -18.41
CA ASN A 215 14.65 4.54 -19.62
C ASN A 215 13.31 4.70 -20.37
N GLN A 216 12.43 5.62 -19.92
CA GLN A 216 11.12 5.82 -20.54
C GLN A 216 11.12 7.07 -21.43
N THR A 217 10.71 6.90 -22.66
CA THR A 217 10.33 7.99 -23.58
C THR A 217 8.81 8.22 -23.51
N GLU A 218 8.33 9.30 -24.13
CA GLU A 218 6.90 9.57 -24.29
C GLU A 218 6.18 8.40 -25.00
N ASP A 219 6.79 7.86 -26.05
CA ASP A 219 6.22 6.74 -26.80
C ASP A 219 6.18 5.45 -25.98
N ASP A 220 7.15 5.24 -25.10
CA ASP A 220 7.15 4.06 -24.20
C ASP A 220 5.98 4.14 -23.23
N ILE A 221 5.71 5.32 -22.67
CA ILE A 221 4.57 5.54 -21.77
C ILE A 221 3.25 5.29 -22.51
N LYS A 222 3.05 5.86 -23.70
CA LYS A 222 1.84 5.67 -24.47
C LYS A 222 1.60 4.20 -24.83
N ARG A 223 2.64 3.52 -25.34
CA ARG A 223 2.55 2.09 -25.66
C ARG A 223 2.31 1.22 -24.43
N LEU A 224 2.78 1.65 -23.22
CA LEU A 224 2.47 0.93 -21.99
C LEU A 224 0.98 1.05 -21.66
N ILE A 225 0.38 2.24 -21.80
CA ILE A 225 -1.05 2.44 -21.55
C ILE A 225 -1.90 1.60 -22.52
N ASP A 226 -1.55 1.61 -23.82
CA ASP A 226 -2.24 0.79 -24.82
C ASP A 226 -2.16 -0.70 -24.47
N PHE A 227 -0.99 -1.16 -23.99
CA PHE A 227 -0.80 -2.54 -23.54
C PHE A 227 -1.67 -2.89 -22.33
N LEU A 228 -1.80 -1.99 -21.33
CA LEU A 228 -2.67 -2.24 -20.16
C LEU A 228 -4.13 -2.42 -20.57
N ILE A 229 -4.59 -1.66 -21.55
CA ILE A 229 -5.95 -1.79 -22.12
C ILE A 229 -6.08 -3.12 -22.87
N GLU A 230 -5.10 -3.45 -23.71
CA GLU A 230 -5.07 -4.69 -24.51
C GLU A 230 -5.14 -5.96 -23.63
N ILE A 231 -4.41 -5.98 -22.49
CA ILE A 231 -4.41 -7.13 -21.58
C ILE A 231 -5.62 -7.15 -20.65
N ASN A 232 -6.56 -6.25 -20.83
CA ASN A 232 -7.78 -6.12 -20.01
C ASN A 232 -7.50 -6.04 -18.52
N LEU A 233 -6.56 -5.15 -18.13
CA LEU A 233 -6.25 -4.88 -16.72
C LEU A 233 -7.49 -4.28 -16.02
N ASP A 234 -7.84 -4.79 -14.84
CA ASP A 234 -9.05 -4.38 -14.13
C ASP A 234 -8.96 -2.93 -13.65
N LEU A 235 -7.86 -2.59 -12.96
CA LEU A 235 -7.58 -1.25 -12.45
C LEU A 235 -6.12 -0.87 -12.74
N ALA A 236 -5.86 0.41 -12.86
CA ALA A 236 -4.51 0.95 -13.00
C ALA A 236 -4.31 2.14 -12.04
N GLU A 237 -3.25 2.10 -11.27
CA GLU A 237 -2.76 3.24 -10.49
C GLU A 237 -1.51 3.80 -11.16
N PHE A 238 -1.63 4.99 -11.76
CA PHE A 238 -0.50 5.67 -12.34
C PHE A 238 0.14 6.59 -11.32
N THR A 239 1.46 6.46 -11.19
CA THR A 239 2.27 7.29 -10.29
C THR A 239 3.44 7.88 -11.05
N VAL A 240 3.88 9.06 -10.64
CA VAL A 240 5.15 9.65 -11.10
C VAL A 240 6.23 9.31 -10.10
N LEU A 241 7.44 9.07 -10.59
CA LEU A 241 8.59 8.86 -9.70
C LEU A 241 8.71 9.98 -8.68
N ALA A 242 8.47 9.64 -7.41
CA ALA A 242 8.74 10.51 -6.27
C ALA A 242 10.03 10.02 -5.57
N PRO A 243 11.13 10.75 -5.68
CA PRO A 243 12.41 10.36 -5.10
C PRO A 243 12.39 10.64 -3.60
N PHE A 244 12.09 9.63 -2.78
CA PHE A 244 12.13 9.78 -1.32
C PHE A 244 13.56 9.73 -0.77
N PRO A 245 13.89 10.50 0.28
CA PRO A 245 15.18 10.43 0.96
C PRO A 245 15.58 8.99 1.32
N HIS A 246 16.88 8.75 1.40
CA HIS A 246 17.49 7.44 1.64
C HIS A 246 17.28 6.38 0.54
N THR A 247 16.59 6.73 -0.56
CA THR A 247 16.52 5.86 -1.74
C THR A 247 17.67 6.14 -2.71
N LYS A 248 17.99 5.12 -3.53
CA LYS A 248 18.94 5.30 -4.62
C LYS A 248 18.49 6.36 -5.62
N ALA A 249 17.18 6.41 -5.92
CA ALA A 249 16.60 7.40 -6.81
C ALA A 249 16.83 8.83 -6.32
N TYR A 250 16.57 9.09 -5.04
CA TYR A 250 16.83 10.41 -4.45
C TYR A 250 18.30 10.81 -4.55
N SER A 251 19.20 9.90 -4.12
CA SER A 251 20.64 10.21 -4.10
C SER A 251 21.20 10.44 -5.50
N ASP A 252 20.76 9.67 -6.50
CA ASP A 252 21.20 9.80 -7.89
C ASP A 252 20.70 11.12 -8.51
N LEU A 253 19.42 11.44 -8.36
CA LEU A 253 18.81 12.67 -8.87
C LEU A 253 19.37 13.92 -8.19
N LEU A 254 19.62 13.86 -6.87
CA LEU A 254 20.22 14.97 -6.13
C LEU A 254 21.65 15.24 -6.60
N LYS A 255 22.48 14.20 -6.74
CA LYS A 255 23.87 14.33 -7.25
C LYS A 255 23.92 14.89 -8.67
N GLN A 256 22.91 14.60 -9.49
CA GLN A 256 22.80 15.10 -10.86
C GLN A 256 22.20 16.52 -10.93
N GLY A 257 21.78 17.12 -9.80
CA GLY A 257 21.11 18.42 -9.78
C GLY A 257 19.75 18.42 -10.46
N ARG A 258 19.07 17.27 -10.52
CA ARG A 258 17.80 17.12 -11.25
C ARG A 258 16.57 17.35 -10.38
N ILE A 259 16.67 17.39 -9.06
CA ILE A 259 15.56 17.74 -8.17
C ILE A 259 15.42 19.27 -8.19
N PHE A 260 14.26 19.79 -8.59
CA PHE A 260 13.99 21.22 -8.65
C PHE A 260 12.94 21.69 -7.62
N ASP A 261 12.13 20.77 -7.11
CA ASP A 261 11.10 21.05 -6.12
C ASP A 261 11.47 20.34 -4.82
N HIS A 262 11.55 21.11 -3.73
CA HIS A 262 11.96 20.63 -2.42
C HIS A 262 10.82 20.71 -1.39
N ASP A 263 9.62 21.03 -1.83
CA ASP A 263 8.41 21.01 -1.00
C ASP A 263 7.90 19.56 -0.87
N TRP A 264 7.96 19.04 0.35
CA TRP A 264 7.55 17.65 0.61
C TRP A 264 6.08 17.37 0.36
N ASP A 265 5.21 18.37 0.39
CA ASP A 265 3.78 18.22 0.04
C ASP A 265 3.60 17.83 -1.44
N HIS A 266 4.60 18.09 -2.27
CA HIS A 266 4.62 17.72 -3.67
C HIS A 266 5.13 16.30 -3.95
N TYR A 267 5.70 15.61 -2.96
CA TYR A 267 6.21 14.24 -3.12
C TYR A 267 5.11 13.18 -2.94
N ASN A 268 3.98 13.42 -3.55
CA ASN A 268 2.75 12.60 -3.43
C ASN A 268 2.54 11.62 -4.59
N ALA A 269 3.58 11.36 -5.40
CA ALA A 269 3.56 10.51 -6.59
C ALA A 269 2.57 10.93 -7.72
N GLY A 270 1.88 12.06 -7.56
CA GLY A 270 1.03 12.67 -8.60
C GLY A 270 1.65 13.93 -9.23
N LYS A 271 2.72 14.47 -8.62
CA LYS A 271 3.40 15.68 -9.07
C LYS A 271 4.85 15.40 -9.43
N VAL A 272 5.30 15.97 -10.56
CA VAL A 272 6.69 15.87 -11.02
C VAL A 272 7.55 16.87 -10.25
N VAL A 273 8.55 16.37 -9.50
CA VAL A 273 9.44 17.18 -8.64
C VAL A 273 10.90 17.20 -9.13
N TYR A 274 11.17 16.59 -10.29
CA TYR A 274 12.52 16.47 -10.85
C TYR A 274 12.51 16.60 -12.37
N HIS A 275 13.67 16.82 -12.99
CA HIS A 275 13.84 16.84 -14.44
C HIS A 275 14.02 15.41 -14.98
N PRO A 276 13.02 14.85 -15.73
CA PRO A 276 13.15 13.57 -16.43
C PRO A 276 14.27 13.62 -17.48
N LYS A 277 14.76 12.45 -17.91
CA LYS A 277 15.88 12.39 -18.85
C LYS A 277 15.49 12.61 -20.30
N HIS A 278 14.32 12.15 -20.71
CA HIS A 278 13.89 12.12 -22.12
C HIS A 278 12.74 13.09 -22.47
N MET A 279 12.32 13.89 -21.52
CA MET A 279 11.25 14.88 -21.71
C MET A 279 11.35 16.00 -20.67
N THR A 280 10.56 17.06 -20.84
CA THR A 280 10.45 18.11 -19.82
C THR A 280 9.58 17.65 -18.64
N ALA A 281 9.76 18.26 -17.46
CA ALA A 281 8.92 17.98 -16.30
C ALA A 281 7.43 18.25 -16.58
N GLY A 282 7.11 19.35 -17.29
CA GLY A 282 5.74 19.66 -17.71
C GLY A 282 5.17 18.58 -18.63
N ARG A 283 6.00 18.07 -19.57
CA ARG A 283 5.54 17.00 -20.47
C ARG A 283 5.25 15.69 -19.74
N LEU A 284 6.09 15.32 -18.76
CA LEU A 284 5.80 14.14 -17.92
C LEU A 284 4.51 14.33 -17.11
N GLN A 285 4.26 15.53 -16.59
CA GLN A 285 3.02 15.84 -15.89
C GLN A 285 1.79 15.71 -16.79
N GLU A 286 1.87 16.17 -18.05
CA GLU A 286 0.82 15.98 -19.05
C GLU A 286 0.59 14.49 -19.36
N LEU A 287 1.66 13.70 -19.48
CA LEU A 287 1.56 12.25 -19.73
C LEU A 287 0.97 11.49 -18.55
N TYR A 288 1.20 11.94 -17.31
CA TYR A 288 0.54 11.40 -16.14
C TYR A 288 -1.00 11.57 -16.23
N HIS A 289 -1.48 12.76 -16.57
CA HIS A 289 -2.93 12.98 -16.76
C HIS A 289 -3.46 12.20 -17.98
N TYR A 290 -2.72 12.21 -19.07
CA TYR A 290 -3.06 11.42 -20.26
C TYR A 290 -3.23 9.92 -19.95
N ALA A 291 -2.39 9.36 -19.07
CA ALA A 291 -2.49 7.96 -18.66
C ALA A 291 -3.82 7.66 -17.97
N TRP A 292 -4.19 8.49 -16.98
CA TRP A 292 -5.49 8.37 -16.30
C TRP A 292 -6.67 8.54 -17.25
N ASP A 293 -6.66 9.59 -18.06
CA ASP A 293 -7.75 9.91 -18.99
C ASP A 293 -7.91 8.84 -20.07
N THR A 294 -6.80 8.27 -20.56
CA THR A 294 -6.84 7.27 -21.63
C THR A 294 -7.28 5.90 -21.13
N PHE A 295 -6.73 5.44 -20.00
CA PHE A 295 -7.07 4.12 -19.47
C PHE A 295 -8.52 4.05 -18.98
N TYR A 296 -9.02 5.11 -18.38
CA TYR A 296 -10.39 5.17 -17.84
C TYR A 296 -11.41 5.87 -18.78
N LYS A 297 -11.05 6.05 -20.04
CA LYS A 297 -11.90 6.76 -21.01
C LYS A 297 -13.25 6.09 -21.24
N ASP A 298 -13.25 4.78 -21.50
CA ASP A 298 -14.45 4.03 -21.86
C ASP A 298 -15.20 3.50 -20.65
N GLU A 299 -14.49 3.22 -19.57
CA GLU A 299 -15.07 2.79 -18.30
C GLU A 299 -14.42 3.53 -17.13
N PRO A 300 -15.16 4.43 -16.45
CA PRO A 300 -14.65 5.19 -15.31
C PRO A 300 -14.12 4.30 -14.17
N GLN A 301 -13.08 4.74 -13.48
CA GLN A 301 -12.48 4.01 -12.34
C GLN A 301 -13.53 3.56 -11.33
N THR A 302 -14.51 4.43 -11.02
CA THR A 302 -15.59 4.10 -10.09
C THR A 302 -16.44 2.93 -10.55
N GLN A 303 -16.66 2.77 -11.85
CA GLN A 303 -17.41 1.64 -12.42
C GLN A 303 -16.59 0.36 -12.35
N LYS A 304 -15.31 0.41 -12.73
CA LYS A 304 -14.38 -0.72 -12.60
C LYS A 304 -14.26 -1.21 -11.14
N MET A 305 -14.10 -0.28 -10.19
CA MET A 305 -14.11 -0.58 -8.75
C MET A 305 -15.44 -1.20 -8.29
N PHE A 306 -16.56 -0.72 -8.82
CA PHE A 306 -17.86 -1.27 -8.49
C PHE A 306 -18.02 -2.71 -9.01
N ASN A 307 -17.50 -3.02 -10.19
CA ASN A 307 -17.53 -4.37 -10.76
C ASN A 307 -16.74 -5.35 -9.87
N LEU A 308 -15.54 -4.98 -9.41
CA LEU A 308 -14.77 -5.78 -8.45
C LEU A 308 -15.51 -5.95 -7.12
N LEU A 309 -16.13 -4.89 -6.58
CA LEU A 309 -16.92 -4.98 -5.36
C LEU A 309 -18.13 -5.90 -5.53
N ALA A 310 -18.79 -5.89 -6.69
CA ALA A 310 -19.92 -6.78 -6.97
C ALA A 310 -19.50 -8.25 -6.90
N THR A 311 -18.33 -8.60 -7.41
CA THR A 311 -17.77 -9.96 -7.31
C THR A 311 -17.57 -10.38 -5.85
N VAL A 312 -17.09 -9.49 -4.99
CA VAL A 312 -16.92 -9.76 -3.56
C VAL A 312 -18.26 -9.94 -2.87
N ILE A 313 -19.23 -9.08 -3.14
CA ILE A 313 -20.59 -9.18 -2.58
C ILE A 313 -21.19 -10.51 -2.96
N GLN A 314 -21.06 -10.94 -4.22
CA GLN A 314 -21.54 -12.24 -4.66
C GLN A 314 -20.90 -13.39 -3.86
N ARG A 315 -19.59 -13.41 -3.70
CA ARG A 315 -18.87 -14.42 -2.91
C ARG A 315 -19.28 -14.43 -1.43
N GLU A 316 -19.52 -13.25 -0.84
CA GLU A 316 -20.03 -13.14 0.52
C GLU A 316 -21.46 -13.68 0.67
N GLN A 317 -22.30 -13.55 -0.36
CA GLN A 317 -23.64 -14.14 -0.40
C GLN A 317 -23.57 -15.66 -0.50
N GLU A 318 -22.70 -16.19 -1.36
CA GLU A 318 -22.51 -17.63 -1.56
C GLU A 318 -22.00 -18.34 -0.30
N ASP A 319 -21.11 -17.72 0.46
CA ASP A 319 -20.53 -18.29 1.70
C ASP A 319 -21.24 -17.86 2.98
N GLY A 320 -22.30 -17.05 2.87
CA GLY A 320 -23.16 -16.63 3.99
C GLY A 320 -22.55 -15.54 4.88
N THR A 321 -21.50 -14.86 4.44
CA THR A 321 -20.80 -13.80 5.21
C THR A 321 -21.25 -12.38 4.84
N TYR A 322 -22.15 -12.22 3.86
CA TYR A 322 -22.64 -10.92 3.43
C TYR A 322 -23.34 -10.16 4.56
N LYS A 323 -22.88 -8.97 4.87
CA LYS A 323 -23.54 -8.02 5.78
C LYS A 323 -24.32 -7.00 4.97
N GLN A 324 -25.59 -6.82 5.33
CA GLN A 324 -26.47 -5.89 4.61
C GLN A 324 -25.93 -4.47 4.63
N ARG A 325 -26.08 -3.79 3.48
CA ARG A 325 -25.71 -2.40 3.32
C ARG A 325 -26.46 -1.49 4.31
N ARG A 326 -25.75 -0.60 4.98
CA ARG A 326 -26.30 0.42 5.88
C ARG A 326 -26.91 1.57 5.06
N ARG A 327 -28.22 1.50 4.80
CA ARG A 327 -28.95 2.53 4.01
C ARG A 327 -29.01 3.88 4.70
N ASP A 328 -29.02 3.90 6.02
CA ASP A 328 -28.98 5.11 6.84
C ASP A 328 -27.70 5.94 6.66
N LEU A 329 -26.62 5.33 6.19
CA LEU A 329 -25.35 5.99 5.90
C LEU A 329 -25.20 6.43 4.43
N LEU A 330 -26.15 6.08 3.55
CA LEU A 330 -26.15 6.49 2.15
C LEU A 330 -26.22 8.01 1.99
N ASP A 331 -27.15 8.64 2.71
CA ASP A 331 -27.44 10.06 2.59
C ASP A 331 -26.29 10.93 3.09
N GLN A 332 -25.48 10.41 4.02
CA GLN A 332 -24.28 11.12 4.50
C GLN A 332 -23.19 11.23 3.44
N SER A 333 -23.15 10.26 2.48
CA SER A 333 -22.15 10.25 1.40
C SER A 333 -22.49 11.22 0.26
N PHE A 334 -23.74 11.59 0.10
CA PHE A 334 -24.22 12.48 -0.97
C PHE A 334 -24.49 13.92 -0.51
N GLY A 335 -24.57 14.18 0.81
CA GLY A 335 -24.94 15.46 1.37
C GLY A 335 -23.78 16.40 1.69
N LYS A 336 -22.53 15.97 1.63
CA LYS A 336 -21.37 16.85 1.77
C LYS A 336 -20.92 17.33 0.39
N ASN A 337 -21.26 18.56 0.07
CA ASN A 337 -20.73 19.28 -1.08
C ASN A 337 -19.19 19.18 -1.07
N ILE A 338 -18.62 18.75 -2.20
CA ILE A 338 -17.17 18.67 -2.46
C ILE A 338 -16.46 20.02 -2.23
N ASN A 339 -17.20 21.10 -2.05
CA ASN A 339 -16.69 22.45 -1.83
C ASN A 339 -16.35 22.82 -0.37
N GLU A 340 -16.48 21.89 0.59
CA GLU A 340 -16.14 22.15 2.00
C GLU A 340 -14.84 21.46 2.47
N VAL A 341 -14.09 20.87 1.54
CA VAL A 341 -12.77 20.29 1.81
C VAL A 341 -11.78 20.85 0.77
N ALA A 342 -11.56 22.15 0.85
CA ALA A 342 -10.46 22.83 0.19
C ALA A 342 -9.57 23.49 1.24
#